data_3c7f3ea1172e5338cff9bd309b2e56ac
#
_entry.id   3c7f3ea1172e5338cff9bd309b2e56ac
#
_cell.length_a   1.000
_cell.length_b   1.000
_cell.length_c   1.000
_cell.angle_alpha   90.00
_cell.angle_beta   90.00
_cell.angle_gamma   90.00
#
_symmetry.space_group_name_H-M   'P 1'
#
loop_
_entity.id
_entity.type
_entity.pdbx_description
1 polymer ?
#
loop_
_entity_poly.entity_id
_entity_poly.type
_entity_poly.pdbx_seq_one_letter_code
_entity_poly.pdbx_strand_id
1 'polypeptide(L)'
;MTNDTLSHVLRNINVSKGNIVRTVGNLEAILIKNHRTVKISANGNKYVNYYEYLILLKDGKKAGIILKCDNVDIHIYVYPKYRNQKIVSRLTGDGFLKKLWPDIDSISCKNLLEFYKIRHLAQIQGFTLRVQSEIEERLDRIPLE
;
A
#
# COMPACT_ATOMS: atom_id res chain seq x y z
N MET A 1 -8.24 -5.43 -3.91
CA MET A 1 -7.80 -4.73 -5.13
C MET A 1 -6.52 -5.37 -5.64
N THR A 2 -6.41 -5.62 -6.93
CA THR A 2 -5.25 -6.26 -7.54
C THR A 2 -4.12 -5.26 -7.82
N ASN A 3 -2.91 -5.76 -8.11
CA ASN A 3 -1.80 -4.91 -8.55
C ASN A 3 -2.13 -4.15 -9.84
N ASP A 4 -2.83 -4.77 -10.78
CA ASP A 4 -3.23 -4.10 -12.02
C ASP A 4 -4.17 -2.94 -11.74
N THR A 5 -5.12 -3.12 -10.85
CA THR A 5 -6.04 -2.05 -10.44
C THR A 5 -5.30 -0.91 -9.75
N LEU A 6 -4.38 -1.23 -8.83
CA LEU A 6 -3.56 -0.22 -8.15
C LEU A 6 -2.67 0.55 -9.12
N SER A 7 -2.06 -0.16 -10.08
CA SER A 7 -1.26 0.48 -11.13
C SER A 7 -2.09 1.47 -11.96
N HIS A 8 -3.32 1.09 -12.29
CA HIS A 8 -4.24 1.96 -13.02
C HIS A 8 -4.62 3.20 -12.20
N VAL A 9 -4.96 3.02 -10.93
CA VAL A 9 -5.26 4.13 -10.02
C VAL A 9 -4.07 5.07 -9.92
N LEU A 10 -2.88 4.54 -9.68
CA LEU A 10 -1.65 5.34 -9.56
C LEU A 10 -1.41 6.18 -10.81
N ARG A 11 -1.61 5.58 -11.99
CA ARG A 11 -1.39 6.26 -13.27
C ARG A 11 -2.32 7.45 -13.46
N ASN A 12 -3.55 7.35 -12.99
CA ASN A 12 -4.62 8.33 -13.27
C ASN A 12 -4.93 9.27 -12.11
N ILE A 13 -4.46 8.99 -10.91
CA ILE A 13 -4.79 9.80 -9.73
C ILE A 13 -4.14 11.19 -9.80
N ASN A 14 -4.91 12.22 -9.42
CA ASN A 14 -4.40 13.59 -9.38
C ASN A 14 -3.77 13.87 -8.00
N VAL A 15 -2.44 13.87 -7.94
CA VAL A 15 -1.72 14.07 -6.68
C VAL A 15 -1.85 15.49 -6.13
N SER A 16 -2.24 16.47 -6.94
CA SER A 16 -2.45 17.85 -6.46
C SER A 16 -3.64 17.96 -5.48
N LYS A 17 -4.52 16.96 -5.45
CA LYS A 17 -5.64 16.90 -4.51
C LYS A 17 -5.27 16.33 -3.15
N GLY A 18 -4.04 15.87 -2.99
CA GLY A 18 -3.56 15.31 -1.74
C GLY A 18 -2.67 16.29 -0.97
N ASN A 19 -2.23 15.85 0.21
CA ASN A 19 -1.33 16.60 1.07
C ASN A 19 -0.01 15.85 1.24
N ILE A 20 1.10 16.58 1.15
CA ILE A 20 2.42 16.00 1.45
C ILE A 20 2.45 15.73 2.95
N VAL A 21 2.63 14.46 3.34
CA VAL A 21 2.69 14.05 4.75
C VAL A 21 4.10 13.67 5.18
N ARG A 22 5.00 13.45 4.24
CA ARG A 22 6.41 13.18 4.54
C ARG A 22 7.29 13.50 3.33
N THR A 23 8.50 13.98 3.61
CA THR A 23 9.56 14.20 2.62
C THR A 23 10.87 13.62 3.15
N VAL A 24 11.53 12.79 2.35
CA VAL A 24 12.84 12.22 2.67
C VAL A 24 13.73 12.37 1.42
N GLY A 25 14.63 13.36 1.43
CA GLY A 25 15.45 13.66 0.26
C GLY A 25 14.59 13.99 -0.96
N ASN A 26 14.78 13.26 -2.05
CA ASN A 26 14.00 13.41 -3.29
C ASN A 26 12.70 12.60 -3.32
N LEU A 27 12.32 12.00 -2.18
CA LEU A 27 11.11 11.19 -2.05
C LEU A 27 10.05 11.96 -1.29
N GLU A 28 8.80 11.85 -1.75
CA GLU A 28 7.64 12.46 -1.10
C GLU A 28 6.51 11.45 -0.96
N ALA A 29 5.77 11.53 0.14
CA ALA A 29 4.57 10.76 0.36
C ALA A 29 3.37 11.71 0.40
N ILE A 30 2.38 11.48 -0.47
CA ILE A 30 1.19 12.30 -0.59
C ILE A 30 -0.03 11.49 -0.16
N LEU A 31 -0.75 12.01 0.84
CA LEU A 31 -1.96 11.38 1.33
C LEU A 31 -3.17 11.89 0.56
N ILE A 32 -3.94 10.97 -0.01
CA ILE A 32 -5.20 11.24 -0.68
C ILE A 32 -6.31 10.50 0.05
N LYS A 33 -7.26 11.26 0.62
CA LYS A 33 -8.40 10.72 1.35
C LYS A 33 -9.67 10.77 0.52
N ASN A 34 -10.60 9.86 0.82
CA ASN A 34 -11.95 9.85 0.24
C ASN A 34 -11.97 9.79 -1.29
N HIS A 35 -11.02 9.06 -1.88
CA HIS A 35 -11.02 8.84 -3.32
C HIS A 35 -12.19 7.93 -3.69
N ARG A 36 -13.12 8.45 -4.48
CA ARG A 36 -14.34 7.75 -4.86
C ARG A 36 -14.07 6.83 -6.05
N THR A 37 -14.44 5.56 -5.93
CA THR A 37 -14.45 4.60 -7.02
C THR A 37 -15.84 4.02 -7.20
N VAL A 38 -16.22 3.74 -8.44
CA VAL A 38 -17.52 3.15 -8.76
C VAL A 38 -17.28 1.84 -9.49
N LYS A 39 -17.88 0.76 -9.00
CA LYS A 39 -17.92 -0.54 -9.67
C LYS A 39 -19.36 -0.85 -10.09
N ILE A 40 -19.53 -1.39 -11.29
CA ILE A 40 -20.81 -1.87 -11.77
C ILE A 40 -20.74 -3.38 -11.83
N SER A 41 -21.62 -4.06 -11.09
CA SER A 41 -21.68 -5.52 -11.09
C SER A 41 -22.35 -6.04 -12.37
N ALA A 42 -22.23 -7.35 -12.65
CA ALA A 42 -22.82 -8.00 -13.81
C ALA A 42 -24.34 -7.83 -13.89
N ASN A 43 -25.02 -7.65 -12.74
CA ASN A 43 -26.46 -7.42 -12.70
C ASN A 43 -26.86 -5.94 -12.73
N GLY A 44 -25.93 -5.04 -13.05
CA GLY A 44 -26.19 -3.61 -13.18
C GLY A 44 -26.17 -2.81 -11.89
N ASN A 45 -25.94 -3.42 -10.74
CA ASN A 45 -25.85 -2.72 -9.46
C ASN A 45 -24.56 -1.89 -9.39
N LYS A 46 -24.68 -0.67 -8.88
CA LYS A 46 -23.53 0.22 -8.65
C LYS A 46 -23.06 0.09 -7.22
N TYR A 47 -21.75 -0.08 -7.04
CA TYR A 47 -21.09 -0.05 -5.74
C TYR A 47 -20.14 1.14 -5.73
N VAL A 48 -20.30 2.00 -4.73
CA VAL A 48 -19.42 3.16 -4.51
C VAL A 48 -18.53 2.87 -3.31
N ASN A 49 -17.22 2.95 -3.51
CA ASN A 49 -16.24 2.80 -2.45
C ASN A 49 -15.41 4.07 -2.35
N TYR A 50 -15.01 4.39 -1.12
CA TYR A 50 -14.09 5.49 -0.82
C TYR A 50 -12.81 4.92 -0.27
N TYR A 51 -11.69 5.26 -0.90
CA TYR A 51 -10.38 4.75 -0.53
C TYR A 51 -9.46 5.86 -0.06
N GLU A 52 -8.52 5.48 0.77
CA GLU A 52 -7.43 6.33 1.21
C GLU A 52 -6.13 5.76 0.68
N TYR A 53 -5.33 6.62 0.02
CA TYR A 53 -4.07 6.22 -0.58
C TYR A 53 -2.92 7.07 -0.09
N LEU A 54 -1.74 6.46 -0.04
CA LEU A 54 -0.47 7.16 0.07
C LEU A 54 0.26 7.01 -1.26
N ILE A 55 0.45 8.11 -1.96
CA ILE A 55 1.15 8.13 -3.24
C ILE A 55 2.61 8.44 -2.99
N LEU A 56 3.49 7.62 -3.54
CA LEU A 56 4.93 7.75 -3.37
C LEU A 56 5.53 8.38 -4.62
N LEU A 57 6.23 9.50 -4.45
CA LEU A 57 6.90 10.21 -5.54
C LEU A 57 8.41 10.13 -5.37
N LYS A 58 9.11 10.00 -6.50
CA LYS A 58 10.56 10.16 -6.58
C LYS A 58 10.88 11.21 -7.64
N ASP A 59 11.63 12.25 -7.24
CA ASP A 59 11.93 13.39 -8.11
C ASP A 59 10.66 14.00 -8.73
N GLY A 60 9.59 14.07 -7.95
CA GLY A 60 8.30 14.58 -8.40
C GLY A 60 7.49 13.64 -9.29
N LYS A 61 7.99 12.44 -9.58
CA LYS A 61 7.32 11.46 -10.44
C LYS A 61 6.71 10.33 -9.62
N LYS A 62 5.54 9.87 -10.04
CA LYS A 62 4.85 8.75 -9.39
C LYS A 62 5.71 7.49 -9.44
N ALA A 63 5.96 6.91 -8.27
CA ALA A 63 6.77 5.70 -8.12
C ALA A 63 5.99 4.52 -7.54
N GLY A 64 5.06 4.80 -6.63
CA GLY A 64 4.30 3.75 -5.96
C GLY A 64 3.05 4.26 -5.28
N ILE A 65 2.28 3.34 -4.75
CA ILE A 65 1.02 3.61 -4.06
C ILE A 65 0.82 2.61 -2.93
N ILE A 66 0.30 3.10 -1.82
CA ILE A 66 -0.13 2.26 -0.70
C ILE A 66 -1.60 2.50 -0.48
N LEU A 67 -2.40 1.44 -0.61
CA LEU A 67 -3.84 1.47 -0.36
C LEU A 67 -4.12 1.04 1.08
N LYS A 68 -4.94 1.82 1.78
CA LYS A 68 -5.53 1.41 3.05
C LYS A 68 -6.77 0.57 2.74
N CYS A 69 -6.69 -0.73 3.07
CA CYS A 69 -7.78 -1.69 2.84
C CYS A 69 -8.58 -1.90 4.12
N ASP A 70 -9.89 -1.71 4.06
CA ASP A 70 -10.85 -2.11 5.10
C ASP A 70 -10.46 -1.78 6.55
N ASN A 71 -9.68 -0.73 6.77
CA ASN A 71 -9.23 -0.24 8.08
C ASN A 71 -8.28 -1.17 8.87
N VAL A 72 -7.92 -2.33 8.34
CA VAL A 72 -7.05 -3.28 9.07
C VAL A 72 -5.82 -3.70 8.29
N ASP A 73 -5.76 -3.41 7.01
CA ASP A 73 -4.72 -3.92 6.12
C ASP A 73 -4.27 -2.87 5.12
N ILE A 74 -3.09 -3.06 4.55
CA ILE A 74 -2.58 -2.22 3.47
C ILE A 74 -2.15 -3.08 2.27
N HIS A 75 -2.21 -2.48 1.09
CA HIS A 75 -1.71 -3.10 -0.14
C HIS A 75 -0.72 -2.14 -0.80
N ILE A 76 0.49 -2.62 -1.08
CA ILE A 76 1.60 -1.82 -1.61
C ILE A 76 1.87 -2.22 -3.06
N TYR A 77 1.98 -1.22 -3.92
CA TYR A 77 2.42 -1.42 -5.30
C TYR A 77 3.46 -0.37 -5.67
N VAL A 78 4.57 -0.81 -6.28
CA VAL A 78 5.63 0.07 -6.79
C VAL A 78 5.85 -0.24 -8.26
N TYR A 79 5.95 0.77 -9.11
CA TYR A 79 6.27 0.57 -10.51
C TYR A 79 7.56 -0.23 -10.67
N PRO A 80 7.64 -1.19 -11.61
CA PRO A 80 8.81 -2.06 -11.76
C PRO A 80 10.14 -1.32 -11.83
N LYS A 81 10.19 -0.18 -12.54
CA LYS A 81 11.42 0.60 -12.68
C LYS A 81 11.92 1.25 -11.39
N TYR A 82 11.04 1.38 -10.40
CA TYR A 82 11.39 1.98 -9.10
C TYR A 82 11.61 0.94 -7.99
N ARG A 83 11.46 -0.33 -8.29
CA ARG A 83 11.68 -1.42 -7.31
C ARG A 83 13.15 -1.53 -6.93
N ASN A 84 13.41 -2.08 -5.75
CA ASN A 84 14.75 -2.28 -5.19
C ASN A 84 15.53 -0.99 -4.89
N GLN A 85 14.84 0.15 -4.81
CA GLN A 85 15.43 1.44 -4.46
C GLN A 85 15.09 1.87 -3.04
N LYS A 86 14.47 0.99 -2.25
CA LYS A 86 14.07 1.24 -0.85
C LYS A 86 13.13 2.45 -0.68
N ILE A 87 12.35 2.78 -1.70
CA ILE A 87 11.45 3.94 -1.65
C ILE A 87 10.42 3.79 -0.54
N VAL A 88 9.75 2.64 -0.48
CA VAL A 88 8.72 2.37 0.54
C VAL A 88 9.34 2.43 1.94
N SER A 89 10.44 1.71 2.18
CA SER A 89 11.07 1.67 3.50
C SER A 89 11.62 3.03 3.91
N ARG A 90 12.17 3.81 3.00
CA ARG A 90 12.69 5.16 3.31
C ARG A 90 11.56 6.14 3.65
N LEU A 91 10.44 6.09 2.93
CA LEU A 91 9.31 6.98 3.17
C LEU A 91 8.45 6.55 4.35
N THR A 92 8.40 5.25 4.67
CA THR A 92 7.50 4.73 5.68
C THR A 92 8.20 4.10 6.88
N GLY A 93 9.52 4.20 6.95
CA GLY A 93 10.30 3.67 8.08
C GLY A 93 9.90 4.28 9.42
N ASP A 94 10.41 3.71 10.50
CA ASP A 94 10.22 4.21 11.89
C ASP A 94 8.75 4.21 12.35
N GLY A 95 7.94 3.28 11.84
CA GLY A 95 6.54 3.16 12.22
C GLY A 95 5.63 4.26 11.64
N PHE A 96 6.04 4.94 10.59
CA PHE A 96 5.28 6.03 10.00
C PHE A 96 3.85 5.60 9.58
N LEU A 97 3.70 4.44 8.92
CA LEU A 97 2.38 3.95 8.51
C LEU A 97 1.47 3.67 9.71
N LYS A 98 2.02 3.15 10.78
CA LYS A 98 1.27 2.89 12.02
C LYS A 98 0.80 4.19 12.66
N LYS A 99 1.59 5.25 12.58
CA LYS A 99 1.20 6.58 13.06
C LYS A 99 0.14 7.22 12.17
N LEU A 100 0.28 7.07 10.84
CA LEU A 100 -0.66 7.61 9.87
C LEU A 100 -2.01 6.89 9.93
N TRP A 101 -1.96 5.57 10.05
CA TRP A 101 -3.13 4.69 10.09
C TRP A 101 -3.08 3.77 11.33
N PRO A 102 -3.45 4.28 12.52
CA PRO A 102 -3.34 3.50 13.77
C PRO A 102 -4.14 2.21 13.79
N ASP A 103 -5.22 2.13 12.99
CA ASP A 103 -6.09 0.94 12.93
C ASP A 103 -5.50 -0.18 12.10
N ILE A 104 -4.46 0.10 11.30
CA ILE A 104 -3.82 -0.90 10.46
C ILE A 104 -2.88 -1.75 11.29
N ASP A 105 -2.99 -3.07 11.18
CA ASP A 105 -2.14 -4.02 11.88
C ASP A 105 -1.49 -5.07 10.97
N SER A 106 -1.82 -5.08 9.67
CA SER A 106 -1.32 -6.09 8.75
C SER A 106 -0.94 -5.54 7.38
N ILE A 107 -0.10 -6.29 6.68
CA ILE A 107 0.25 -6.06 5.27
C ILE A 107 -0.08 -7.33 4.49
N SER A 108 -0.91 -7.21 3.45
CA SER A 108 -1.24 -8.33 2.58
C SER A 108 -0.16 -8.58 1.54
N CYS A 109 0.11 -9.84 1.27
CA CYS A 109 0.91 -10.27 0.13
C CYS A 109 0.23 -11.44 -0.59
N LYS A 110 0.54 -11.63 -1.88
CA LYS A 110 -0.15 -12.64 -2.70
C LYS A 110 0.33 -14.05 -2.48
N ASN A 111 1.61 -14.22 -2.21
CA ASN A 111 2.25 -15.52 -2.16
C ASN A 111 3.50 -15.49 -1.28
N LEU A 112 4.11 -16.66 -1.11
CA LEU A 112 5.28 -16.84 -0.27
C LEU A 112 6.48 -15.99 -0.72
N LEU A 113 6.65 -15.79 -2.01
CA LEU A 113 7.74 -14.97 -2.54
C LEU A 113 7.59 -13.51 -2.11
N GLU A 114 6.39 -12.93 -2.23
CA GLU A 114 6.12 -11.59 -1.73
C GLU A 114 6.29 -11.50 -0.22
N PHE A 115 5.87 -12.54 0.51
CA PHE A 115 6.08 -12.61 1.96
C PHE A 115 7.55 -12.37 2.33
N TYR A 116 8.47 -13.09 1.71
CA TYR A 116 9.89 -12.94 2.00
C TYR A 116 10.45 -11.58 1.58
N LYS A 117 9.89 -10.97 0.55
CA LYS A 117 10.34 -9.64 0.08
C LYS A 117 9.92 -8.50 1.02
N ILE A 118 8.72 -8.58 1.60
CA ILE A 118 8.17 -7.46 2.38
C ILE A 118 8.17 -7.69 3.90
N ARG A 119 8.55 -8.88 4.38
CA ARG A 119 8.53 -9.18 5.81
C ARG A 119 9.34 -8.19 6.66
N HIS A 120 10.45 -7.69 6.12
CA HIS A 120 11.28 -6.71 6.82
C HIS A 120 10.51 -5.40 7.01
N LEU A 121 9.80 -4.95 5.98
CA LEU A 121 8.96 -3.75 6.06
C LEU A 121 7.85 -3.93 7.10
N ALA A 122 7.17 -5.07 7.11
CA ALA A 122 6.13 -5.36 8.09
C ALA A 122 6.70 -5.31 9.52
N GLN A 123 7.86 -5.90 9.73
CA GLN A 123 8.55 -5.91 11.01
C GLN A 123 8.88 -4.49 11.49
N ILE A 124 9.47 -3.66 10.64
CA ILE A 124 9.81 -2.26 10.97
C ILE A 124 8.57 -1.45 11.33
N GLN A 125 7.46 -1.67 10.63
CA GLN A 125 6.20 -0.97 10.90
C GLN A 125 5.42 -1.57 12.08
N GLY A 126 5.82 -2.72 12.59
CA GLY A 126 5.08 -3.43 13.65
C GLY A 126 3.80 -4.09 13.14
N PHE A 127 3.73 -4.40 11.85
CA PHE A 127 2.56 -5.03 11.24
C PHE A 127 2.70 -6.55 11.19
N THR A 128 1.56 -7.25 11.28
CA THR A 128 1.46 -8.66 10.95
C THR A 128 1.38 -8.82 9.44
N LEU A 129 2.20 -9.70 8.88
CA LEU A 129 2.20 -9.99 7.45
C LEU A 129 1.21 -11.12 7.15
N ARG A 130 0.30 -10.90 6.18
CA ARG A 130 -0.69 -11.87 5.76
C ARG A 130 -0.49 -12.25 4.29
N VAL A 131 -0.63 -13.54 3.99
CA VAL A 131 -0.54 -14.07 2.63
C VAL A 131 -1.94 -14.43 2.14
N GLN A 132 -2.35 -13.86 1.00
CA GLN A 132 -3.64 -14.14 0.37
C GLN A 132 -3.57 -15.43 -0.46
N SER A 133 -3.37 -16.57 0.20
CA SER A 133 -3.28 -17.86 -0.45
C SER A 133 -3.66 -18.98 0.51
N GLU A 134 -3.71 -20.23 0.01
CA GLU A 134 -3.97 -21.40 0.82
C GLU A 134 -2.98 -21.65 1.95
N ILE A 135 -1.81 -21.01 1.89
CA ILE A 135 -0.78 -21.13 2.92
C ILE A 135 -0.82 -19.99 3.94
N GLU A 136 -1.80 -19.10 3.88
CA GLU A 136 -1.92 -17.94 4.76
C GLU A 136 -1.85 -18.31 6.24
N GLU A 137 -2.67 -19.25 6.71
CA GLU A 137 -2.65 -19.72 8.10
C GLU A 137 -1.28 -20.22 8.54
N ARG A 138 -0.62 -20.93 7.65
CA ARG A 138 0.70 -21.50 7.93
C ARG A 138 1.75 -20.43 8.06
N LEU A 139 1.70 -19.39 7.22
CA LEU A 139 2.65 -18.29 7.24
C LEU A 139 2.43 -17.34 8.42
N ASP A 140 1.19 -17.10 8.79
CA ASP A 140 0.85 -16.25 9.94
C ASP A 140 1.40 -16.80 11.26
N ARG A 141 1.73 -18.08 11.31
CA ARG A 141 2.36 -18.70 12.48
C ARG A 141 3.88 -18.57 12.51
N ILE A 142 4.48 -18.07 11.43
CA ILE A 142 5.93 -17.89 11.35
C ILE A 142 6.28 -16.54 11.97
N PRO A 143 7.17 -16.50 13.01
CA PRO A 143 7.58 -15.23 13.60
C PRO A 143 8.25 -14.32 12.55
N LEU A 144 7.92 -13.04 12.57
CA LEU A 144 8.60 -12.01 11.78
C LEU A 144 9.89 -11.63 12.50
N GLU A 145 11.00 -11.96 11.88
CA GLU A 145 12.33 -11.64 12.41
C GLU A 145 12.87 -10.30 11.91
#